data_8bee04262f97286c724df4d750ab1056
#
_entry.id   8bee04262f97286c724df4d750ab1056
#
_cell.length_a   1.000
_cell.length_b   1.000
_cell.length_c   1.000
_cell.angle_alpha   90.00
_cell.angle_beta   90.00
_cell.angle_gamma   90.00
#
_symmetry.space_group_name_H-M   'P 1'
#
loop_
_entity.id
_entity.type
_entity.pdbx_description
1 polymer ?
#
loop_
_entity_poly.entity_id
_entity_poly.type
_entity_poly.pdbx_seq_one_letter_code
_entity_poly.pdbx_strand_id
1 'polypeptide(L)'
;MTHADLITFNRFVARLPATFGRVPRMLRGLYYTAIRNREKSLSLGWALERAARLYPDNPAVLDGQRRISYALFNGWANRLARAFKAEGVGHGSVVAVMLENRVELLAILA
;
A
#
# COMPACT_ATOMS: atom_id res chain seq x y z
N MET A 1 26.30 13.99 -16.33
CA MET A 1 26.05 14.04 -14.88
C MET A 1 27.19 14.80 -14.25
N THR A 2 26.95 16.01 -13.84
CA THR A 2 27.95 16.89 -13.26
C THR A 2 28.04 16.65 -11.74
N HIS A 3 29.24 16.80 -11.16
CA HIS A 3 29.54 16.66 -9.73
C HIS A 3 28.64 17.48 -8.78
N ALA A 4 27.84 18.41 -9.30
CA ALA A 4 26.92 19.26 -8.55
C ALA A 4 25.74 18.48 -7.93
N ASP A 5 25.27 17.40 -8.57
CA ASP A 5 24.08 16.67 -8.14
C ASP A 5 24.33 15.78 -6.90
N LEU A 6 25.56 15.30 -6.74
CA LEU A 6 25.96 14.49 -5.58
C LEU A 6 26.14 15.33 -4.31
N ILE A 7 26.51 16.60 -4.46
CA ILE A 7 26.68 17.52 -3.32
C ILE A 7 25.32 17.94 -2.74
N THR A 8 24.30 18.02 -3.58
CA THR A 8 22.94 18.41 -3.16
C THR A 8 22.28 17.31 -2.31
N PHE A 9 22.49 16.04 -2.65
CA PHE A 9 21.95 14.92 -1.90
C PHE A 9 22.59 14.81 -0.50
N ASN A 10 23.91 14.97 -0.41
CA ASN A 10 24.62 14.91 0.86
C ASN A 10 24.31 16.10 1.79
N ARG A 11 24.06 17.30 1.23
CA ARG A 11 23.58 18.46 1.99
C ARG A 11 22.14 18.33 2.44
N PHE A 12 21.30 17.64 1.69
CA PHE A 12 19.92 17.36 2.05
C PHE A 12 19.85 16.37 3.22
N VAL A 13 20.68 15.34 3.20
CA VAL A 13 20.79 14.35 4.30
C VAL A 13 21.36 14.98 5.57
N ALA A 14 22.32 15.90 5.44
CA ALA A 14 22.95 16.58 6.59
C ALA A 14 22.04 17.61 7.29
N ARG A 15 20.95 18.05 6.66
CA ARG A 15 19.97 19.00 7.21
C ARG A 15 18.73 18.37 7.84
N LEU A 16 18.74 17.06 8.11
CA LEU A 16 17.62 16.34 8.74
C LEU A 16 17.81 15.99 10.23
N PRO A 17 18.20 16.94 11.12
CA PRO A 17 18.38 16.58 12.53
C PRO A 17 17.09 16.48 13.33
N ALA A 18 15.97 17.03 12.86
CA ALA A 18 14.72 17.11 13.63
C ALA A 18 13.72 15.96 13.37
N THR A 19 13.95 15.11 12.37
CA THR A 19 13.06 14.00 11.99
C THR A 19 13.62 12.62 12.34
N PHE A 20 14.69 12.55 13.11
CA PHE A 20 15.38 11.29 13.45
C PHE A 20 14.49 10.25 14.13
N GLY A 21 13.46 10.63 14.85
CA GLY A 21 12.49 9.70 15.43
C GLY A 21 11.59 8.98 14.40
N ARG A 22 11.48 9.51 13.17
CA ARG A 22 10.71 8.92 12.07
C ARG A 22 11.58 8.17 11.05
N VAL A 23 12.90 8.38 11.08
CA VAL A 23 13.86 7.77 10.15
C VAL A 23 13.83 6.24 10.16
N PRO A 24 13.72 5.54 11.30
CA PRO A 24 13.65 4.07 11.30
C PRO A 24 12.42 3.53 10.55
N ARG A 25 11.29 4.25 10.64
CA ARG A 25 10.06 3.87 9.92
C ARG A 25 10.16 4.13 8.43
N MET A 26 10.76 5.25 8.03
CA MET A 26 11.02 5.59 6.62
C MET A 26 12.05 4.65 5.99
N LEU A 27 13.14 4.33 6.69
CA LEU A 27 14.15 3.37 6.23
C LEU A 27 13.60 1.96 6.13
N ARG A 28 12.77 1.52 7.08
CA ARG A 28 12.00 0.28 6.94
C ARG A 28 11.10 0.33 5.70
N GLY A 29 10.47 1.47 5.45
CA GLY A 29 9.65 1.70 4.27
C GLY A 29 10.43 1.53 2.98
N LEU A 30 11.56 2.22 2.85
CA LEU A 30 12.48 2.16 1.72
C LEU A 30 13.12 0.77 1.54
N TYR A 31 13.53 0.13 2.62
CA TYR A 31 14.07 -1.23 2.61
C TYR A 31 13.05 -2.23 2.04
N TYR A 32 11.82 -2.22 2.54
CA TYR A 32 10.77 -3.09 2.02
C TYR A 32 10.39 -2.76 0.57
N THR A 33 10.44 -1.50 0.17
CA THR A 33 10.14 -1.09 -1.20
C THR A 33 11.27 -1.45 -2.16
N ALA A 34 12.53 -1.23 -1.77
CA ALA A 34 13.68 -1.42 -2.66
C ALA A 34 14.12 -2.88 -2.79
N ILE A 35 14.06 -3.67 -1.71
CA ILE A 35 14.62 -5.03 -1.70
C ILE A 35 13.56 -6.08 -2.03
N ARG A 36 12.37 -5.96 -1.47
CA ARG A 36 11.30 -6.93 -1.70
C ARG A 36 10.55 -6.75 -3.02
N ASN A 37 10.72 -5.59 -3.65
CA ASN A 37 9.99 -5.21 -4.86
C ASN A 37 10.72 -5.53 -6.16
N ARG A 38 11.85 -6.21 -6.09
CA ARG A 38 12.58 -6.63 -7.32
C ARG A 38 11.81 -7.67 -8.14
N GLU A 39 10.81 -8.34 -7.54
CA GLU A 39 10.07 -9.42 -8.18
C GLU A 39 8.53 -9.27 -8.15
N LYS A 40 7.99 -8.27 -7.50
CA LYS A 40 6.53 -8.08 -7.40
C LYS A 40 6.15 -6.68 -7.88
N SER A 41 5.32 -6.63 -8.90
CA SER A 41 4.68 -5.38 -9.34
C SER A 41 4.01 -4.68 -8.15
N LEU A 42 4.21 -3.36 -8.04
CA LEU A 42 3.50 -2.53 -7.09
C LEU A 42 2.00 -2.62 -7.39
N SER A 43 1.27 -3.40 -6.59
CA SER A 43 -0.17 -3.51 -6.70
C SER A 43 -0.84 -2.77 -5.53
N LEU A 44 -2.08 -2.38 -5.74
CA LEU A 44 -2.91 -1.77 -4.69
C LEU A 44 -3.08 -2.74 -3.50
N GLY A 45 -3.27 -4.03 -3.78
CA GLY A 45 -3.38 -5.08 -2.76
C GLY A 45 -2.12 -5.20 -1.89
N TRP A 46 -0.93 -5.12 -2.49
CA TRP A 46 0.32 -5.10 -1.71
C TRP A 46 0.43 -3.87 -0.80
N ALA A 47 0.06 -2.70 -1.33
CA ALA A 47 0.08 -1.47 -0.53
C ALA A 47 -0.91 -1.54 0.65
N LEU A 48 -2.09 -2.09 0.43
CA LEU A 48 -3.11 -2.29 1.46
C LEU A 48 -2.64 -3.29 2.53
N GLU A 49 -2.10 -4.45 2.13
CA GLU A 49 -1.57 -5.44 3.05
C GLU A 49 -0.49 -4.85 3.94
N ARG A 50 0.41 -4.06 3.36
CA ARG A 50 1.45 -3.38 4.10
C ARG A 50 0.90 -2.35 5.08
N ALA A 51 -0.06 -1.53 4.65
CA ALA A 51 -0.69 -0.54 5.52
C ALA A 51 -1.43 -1.22 6.68
N ALA A 52 -2.11 -2.33 6.43
CA ALA A 52 -2.78 -3.12 7.45
C ALA A 52 -1.82 -3.72 8.49
N ARG A 53 -0.59 -4.05 8.09
CA ARG A 53 0.45 -4.51 9.04
C ARG A 53 1.07 -3.39 9.88
N LEU A 54 1.23 -2.21 9.28
CA LEU A 54 1.90 -1.08 9.95
C LEU A 54 0.93 -0.23 10.78
N TYR A 55 -0.31 -0.11 10.31
CA TYR A 55 -1.33 0.80 10.87
C TYR A 55 -2.71 0.13 10.89
N PRO A 56 -2.87 -1.03 11.57
CA PRO A 56 -4.09 -1.84 11.50
C PRO A 56 -5.35 -1.07 11.90
N ASP A 57 -5.24 -0.25 12.92
CA ASP A 57 -6.39 0.45 13.53
C ASP A 57 -6.66 1.82 12.88
N ASN A 58 -5.76 2.30 12.02
CA ASN A 58 -5.96 3.58 11.35
C ASN A 58 -7.07 3.44 10.30
N PRO A 59 -7.85 4.52 10.06
CA PRO A 59 -8.88 4.50 9.03
C PRO A 59 -8.25 4.41 7.64
N ALA A 60 -8.65 3.40 6.88
CA ALA A 60 -8.29 3.22 5.48
C ALA A 60 -9.30 3.91 4.56
N VAL A 61 -10.58 3.82 4.90
CA VAL A 61 -11.69 4.40 4.14
C VAL A 61 -12.66 5.09 5.10
N LEU A 62 -13.10 6.27 4.69
CA LEU A 62 -14.17 7.02 5.34
C LEU A 62 -15.37 7.04 4.37
N ASP A 63 -16.48 6.43 4.77
CA ASP A 63 -17.70 6.34 3.99
C ASP A 63 -18.86 6.94 4.83
N GLY A 64 -19.10 8.21 4.64
CA GLY A 64 -20.02 8.95 5.48
C GLY A 64 -19.59 8.93 6.95
N GLN A 65 -20.41 8.33 7.82
CA GLN A 65 -20.06 8.18 9.24
C GLN A 65 -19.30 6.88 9.55
N ARG A 66 -19.15 5.98 8.57
CA ARG A 66 -18.45 4.72 8.77
C ARG A 66 -16.95 4.92 8.62
N ARG A 67 -16.20 4.43 9.59
CA ARG A 67 -14.74 4.36 9.56
C ARG A 67 -14.31 2.91 9.41
N ILE A 68 -13.62 2.61 8.35
CA ILE A 68 -13.14 1.26 8.04
C ILE A 68 -11.62 1.27 8.22
N SER A 69 -11.13 0.50 9.19
CA SER A 69 -9.70 0.41 9.46
C SER A 69 -8.96 -0.37 8.37
N TYR A 70 -7.64 -0.17 8.27
CA TYR A 70 -6.81 -0.94 7.34
C TYR A 70 -6.91 -2.45 7.57
N ALA A 71 -6.96 -2.91 8.81
CA ALA A 71 -7.11 -4.32 9.12
C ALA A 71 -8.43 -4.90 8.60
N LEU A 72 -9.53 -4.18 8.83
CA LEU A 72 -10.86 -4.60 8.36
C LEU A 72 -10.94 -4.59 6.82
N PHE A 73 -10.46 -3.53 6.20
CA PHE A 73 -10.47 -3.36 4.75
C PHE A 73 -9.62 -4.43 4.04
N ASN A 74 -8.43 -4.70 4.55
CA ASN A 74 -7.59 -5.79 4.06
C ASN A 74 -8.25 -7.16 4.24
N GLY A 75 -8.96 -7.37 5.34
CA GLY A 75 -9.76 -8.59 5.56
C GLY A 75 -10.86 -8.76 4.51
N TRP A 76 -11.51 -7.69 4.08
CA TRP A 76 -12.50 -7.73 2.99
C TRP A 76 -11.86 -8.06 1.65
N ALA A 77 -10.79 -7.38 1.28
CA ALA A 77 -10.05 -7.65 0.04
C ALA A 77 -9.59 -9.11 -0.04
N ASN A 78 -9.05 -9.64 1.04
CA ASN A 78 -8.61 -11.04 1.11
C ASN A 78 -9.76 -12.05 1.01
N ARG A 79 -10.95 -11.75 1.53
CA ARG A 79 -12.15 -12.60 1.37
C ARG A 79 -12.63 -12.60 -0.08
N LEU A 80 -12.66 -11.42 -0.73
CA LEU A 80 -13.03 -11.30 -2.13
C LEU A 80 -12.04 -12.04 -3.03
N ALA A 81 -10.74 -11.88 -2.81
CA ALA A 81 -9.72 -12.60 -3.56
C ALA A 81 -9.89 -14.12 -3.47
N ARG A 82 -10.21 -14.64 -2.29
CA ARG A 82 -10.49 -16.08 -2.11
C ARG A 82 -11.77 -16.52 -2.81
N ALA A 83 -12.82 -15.70 -2.78
CA ALA A 83 -14.05 -15.99 -3.51
C ALA A 83 -13.81 -16.03 -5.01
N PHE A 84 -13.12 -15.05 -5.57
CA PHE A 84 -12.75 -15.04 -6.99
C PHE A 84 -11.91 -16.26 -7.39
N LYS A 85 -10.95 -16.62 -6.56
CA LYS A 85 -10.15 -17.83 -6.79
C LYS A 85 -10.97 -19.10 -6.78
N ALA A 86 -11.97 -19.21 -5.90
CA ALA A 86 -12.89 -20.34 -5.86
C ALA A 86 -13.74 -20.45 -7.13
N GLU A 87 -14.07 -19.32 -7.74
CA GLU A 87 -14.78 -19.25 -9.03
C GLU A 87 -13.85 -19.42 -10.26
N GLY A 88 -12.58 -19.77 -10.03
CA GLY A 88 -11.63 -20.03 -11.13
C GLY A 88 -10.95 -18.77 -11.69
N VAL A 89 -11.13 -17.61 -11.06
CA VAL A 89 -10.43 -16.37 -11.47
C VAL A 89 -8.96 -16.47 -11.07
N GLY A 90 -8.06 -16.26 -12.02
CA GLY A 90 -6.63 -16.36 -11.81
C GLY A 90 -5.84 -15.39 -12.69
N HIS A 91 -4.55 -15.63 -12.78
CA HIS A 91 -3.66 -14.80 -13.60
C HIS A 91 -4.14 -14.73 -15.06
N GLY A 92 -4.26 -13.52 -15.59
CA GLY A 92 -4.75 -13.28 -16.94
C GLY A 92 -6.29 -13.25 -17.07
N SER A 93 -7.04 -13.53 -16.01
CA SER A 93 -8.48 -13.38 -16.02
C SER A 93 -8.89 -11.91 -16.04
N VAL A 94 -9.95 -11.60 -16.75
CA VAL A 94 -10.56 -10.26 -16.79
C VAL A 94 -11.88 -10.32 -16.02
N VAL A 95 -12.01 -9.47 -15.01
CA VAL A 95 -13.23 -9.33 -14.22
C VAL A 95 -13.87 -7.99 -14.53
N ALA A 96 -15.09 -8.01 -15.06
CA ALA A 96 -15.89 -6.81 -15.24
C ALA A 96 -16.63 -6.49 -13.96
N VAL A 97 -16.47 -5.26 -13.45
CA VAL A 97 -17.14 -4.80 -12.24
C VAL A 97 -18.13 -3.70 -12.60
N MET A 98 -19.38 -3.88 -12.21
CA MET A 98 -20.44 -2.91 -12.40
C MET A 98 -21.07 -2.59 -11.05
N LEU A 99 -20.52 -1.61 -10.36
CA LEU A 99 -20.97 -1.15 -9.06
C LEU A 99 -21.02 0.38 -9.03
N GLU A 100 -21.93 0.92 -8.23
CA GLU A 100 -21.89 2.33 -7.85
C GLU A 100 -20.59 2.64 -7.10
N ASN A 101 -20.28 3.92 -6.93
CA ASN A 101 -19.09 4.35 -6.18
C ASN A 101 -19.27 4.06 -4.68
N ARG A 102 -18.88 2.86 -4.28
CA ARG A 102 -19.01 2.31 -2.92
C ARG A 102 -17.67 1.76 -2.45
N VAL A 103 -17.55 1.56 -1.13
CA VAL A 103 -16.33 1.00 -0.53
C VAL A 103 -16.02 -0.42 -1.03
N GLU A 104 -17.04 -1.18 -1.38
CA GLU A 104 -16.91 -2.53 -1.94
C GLU A 104 -16.16 -2.52 -3.27
N LEU A 105 -16.33 -1.49 -4.10
CA LEU A 105 -15.58 -1.32 -5.34
C LEU A 105 -14.07 -1.21 -5.04
N LEU A 106 -13.70 -0.42 -4.04
CA LEU A 106 -12.30 -0.28 -3.63
C LEU A 106 -11.71 -1.60 -3.13
N ALA A 107 -12.50 -2.41 -2.43
CA ALA A 107 -12.07 -3.72 -1.94
C ALA A 107 -11.86 -4.74 -3.07
N ILE A 108 -12.61 -4.62 -4.17
CA ILE A 108 -12.44 -5.46 -5.37
C ILE A 108 -11.15 -5.08 -6.12
N LEU A 109 -10.81 -3.79 -6.15
CA LEU A 109 -9.61 -3.29 -6.84
C LEU A 109 -8.32 -3.55 -6.06
N ALA A 110 -8.40 -3.82 -4.77
CA ALA A 110 -7.26 -4.09 -3.89
C ALA A 110 -6.80 -5.53 -3.97
#